data_18f68878ed1981f5e371a7afbb930f21
#
_entry.id   18f68878ed1981f5e371a7afbb930f21
#
_cell.length_a   1.000
_cell.length_b   1.000
_cell.length_c   1.000
_cell.angle_alpha   90.00
_cell.angle_beta   90.00
_cell.angle_gamma   90.00
#
_symmetry.space_group_name_H-M   'P 1'
#
loop_
_entity.id
_entity.type
_entity.pdbx_description
1 polymer ?
#
loop_
_entity_poly.entity_id
_entity_poly.type
_entity_poly.pdbx_seq_one_letter_code
_entity_poly.pdbx_strand_id
1 'polypeptide(L)'
;MDAFGRIREEVHTVVEGLSPAELTARVDPGANSVGWLVWHLTRVQDDHVSEAAGAEQEWTAGDWVTRFDLPYARLATGYGHSNRQVARMRAVPGALLTGYHDAVHARTVEFVRGLDGDDLERIVDERWSPAVTLGVRLVSVLADDLQHVGQAAFVRGVLARTGS
;
A
#
# COMPACT_ATOMS: atom_id res chain seq x y z
N MET A 1 -6.36 -15.07 -1.72
CA MET A 1 -4.90 -15.22 -1.93
C MET A 1 -4.47 -14.83 -3.35
N ASP A 2 -5.07 -15.37 -4.39
CA ASP A 2 -4.69 -15.06 -5.79
C ASP A 2 -4.69 -13.55 -6.08
N ALA A 3 -5.71 -12.80 -5.64
CA ALA A 3 -5.79 -11.36 -5.86
C ALA A 3 -4.62 -10.59 -5.22
N PHE A 4 -4.24 -10.91 -3.97
CA PHE A 4 -3.05 -10.30 -3.34
C PHE A 4 -1.74 -10.64 -4.08
N GLY A 5 -1.65 -11.87 -4.62
CA GLY A 5 -0.52 -12.27 -5.46
C GLY A 5 -0.40 -11.43 -6.73
N ARG A 6 -1.51 -11.18 -7.42
CA ARG A 6 -1.56 -10.32 -8.62
C ARG A 6 -1.19 -8.87 -8.29
N ILE A 7 -1.69 -8.33 -7.18
CA ILE A 7 -1.32 -6.98 -6.72
C ILE A 7 0.20 -6.90 -6.50
N ARG A 8 0.79 -7.92 -5.86
CA ARG A 8 2.23 -8.00 -5.65
C ARG A 8 3.01 -7.98 -6.97
N GLU A 9 2.59 -8.77 -7.96
CA GLU A 9 3.21 -8.81 -9.28
C GLU A 9 3.14 -7.42 -9.95
N GLU A 10 1.99 -6.76 -9.89
CA GLU A 10 1.82 -5.40 -10.43
C GLU A 10 2.66 -4.36 -9.68
N VAL A 11 2.78 -4.45 -8.35
CA VAL A 11 3.66 -3.57 -7.57
C VAL A 11 5.11 -3.70 -8.03
N HIS A 12 5.61 -4.92 -8.23
CA HIS A 12 6.95 -5.12 -8.79
C HIS A 12 7.06 -4.53 -10.19
N THR A 13 6.08 -4.76 -11.06
CA THR A 13 6.05 -4.27 -12.43
C THR A 13 6.10 -2.74 -12.50
N VAL A 14 5.30 -2.04 -11.66
CA VAL A 14 5.24 -0.56 -11.72
C VAL A 14 6.48 0.12 -11.16
N VAL A 15 7.25 -0.58 -10.32
CA VAL A 15 8.49 -0.06 -9.71
C VAL A 15 9.73 -0.40 -10.53
N GLU A 16 9.71 -1.50 -11.29
CA GLU A 16 10.86 -2.03 -12.00
C GLU A 16 11.50 -1.00 -12.93
N GLY A 17 12.83 -0.83 -12.81
CA GLY A 17 13.63 0.04 -13.66
C GLY A 17 13.50 1.53 -13.40
N LEU A 18 12.60 1.98 -12.52
CA LEU A 18 12.48 3.39 -12.17
C LEU A 18 13.55 3.82 -11.17
N SER A 19 14.20 4.94 -11.46
CA SER A 19 15.09 5.62 -10.52
C SER A 19 14.30 6.23 -9.34
N PRO A 20 14.96 6.52 -8.20
CA PRO A 20 14.30 7.21 -7.09
C PRO A 20 13.66 8.55 -7.48
N ALA A 21 14.23 9.28 -8.45
CA ALA A 21 13.67 10.52 -8.96
C ALA A 21 12.37 10.28 -9.75
N GLU A 22 12.35 9.28 -10.62
CA GLU A 22 11.15 8.89 -11.39
C GLU A 22 10.04 8.37 -10.47
N LEU A 23 10.39 7.63 -9.41
CA LEU A 23 9.42 7.16 -8.42
C LEU A 23 8.72 8.29 -7.67
N THR A 24 9.34 9.48 -7.57
CA THR A 24 8.72 10.67 -6.95
C THR A 24 8.17 11.67 -7.95
N ALA A 25 8.41 11.47 -9.25
CA ALA A 25 7.87 12.33 -10.30
C ALA A 25 6.34 12.28 -10.32
N ARG A 26 5.73 13.43 -10.58
CA ARG A 26 4.27 13.61 -10.63
C ARG A 26 3.90 14.17 -11.99
N VAL A 27 2.85 13.64 -12.61
CA VAL A 27 2.38 14.11 -13.93
C VAL A 27 1.86 15.55 -13.90
N ASP A 28 1.37 16.00 -12.74
CA ASP A 28 1.00 17.37 -12.45
C ASP A 28 1.04 17.62 -10.92
N PRO A 29 0.93 18.89 -10.44
CA PRO A 29 0.98 19.19 -9.00
C PRO A 29 -0.15 18.58 -8.17
N GLY A 30 -1.25 18.11 -8.79
CA GLY A 30 -2.37 17.45 -8.13
C GLY A 30 -2.27 15.92 -8.11
N ALA A 31 -1.39 15.34 -8.96
CA ALA A 31 -1.26 13.88 -9.09
C ALA A 31 -0.44 13.26 -7.96
N ASN A 32 -0.66 11.98 -7.69
CA ASN A 32 0.20 11.16 -6.85
C ASN A 32 1.37 10.61 -7.68
N SER A 33 2.52 10.38 -7.05
CA SER A 33 3.66 9.70 -7.69
C SER A 33 3.58 8.19 -7.54
N VAL A 34 4.29 7.44 -8.39
CA VAL A 34 4.38 5.97 -8.28
C VAL A 34 4.85 5.55 -6.89
N GLY A 35 5.90 6.17 -6.37
CA GLY A 35 6.45 5.83 -5.05
C GLY A 35 5.46 6.07 -3.93
N TRP A 36 4.72 7.19 -3.96
CA TRP A 36 3.69 7.47 -2.95
C TRP A 36 2.53 6.47 -3.05
N LEU A 37 2.05 6.14 -4.24
CA LEU A 37 0.96 5.19 -4.46
C LEU A 37 1.31 3.79 -3.95
N VAL A 38 2.51 3.29 -4.28
CA VAL A 38 2.97 1.97 -3.81
C VAL A 38 3.17 1.96 -2.29
N TRP A 39 3.75 3.02 -1.72
CA TRP A 39 3.87 3.15 -0.27
C TRP A 39 2.49 3.19 0.39
N HIS A 40 1.55 3.98 -0.14
CA HIS A 40 0.21 4.16 0.42
C HIS A 40 -0.59 2.86 0.44
N LEU A 41 -0.72 2.17 -0.70
CA LEU A 41 -1.44 0.89 -0.77
C LEU A 41 -0.85 -0.14 0.20
N THR A 42 0.48 -0.22 0.29
CA THR A 42 1.15 -1.13 1.22
C THR A 42 0.86 -0.78 2.68
N ARG A 43 0.86 0.54 3.01
CA ARG A 43 0.49 1.00 4.35
C ARG A 43 -0.96 0.68 4.71
N VAL A 44 -1.90 0.83 3.76
CA VAL A 44 -3.32 0.51 3.95
C VAL A 44 -3.49 -0.99 4.17
N GLN A 45 -2.85 -1.83 3.36
CA GLN A 45 -2.89 -3.28 3.53
C GLN A 45 -2.31 -3.69 4.91
N ASP A 46 -1.14 -3.18 5.26
CA ASP A 46 -0.47 -3.48 6.54
C ASP A 46 -1.32 -3.07 7.75
N ASP A 47 -1.84 -1.85 7.74
CA ASP A 47 -2.66 -1.29 8.83
C ASP A 47 -3.92 -2.13 9.07
N HIS A 48 -4.70 -2.35 8.02
CA HIS A 48 -5.98 -3.03 8.13
C HIS A 48 -5.86 -4.53 8.38
N VAL A 49 -4.89 -5.20 7.74
CA VAL A 49 -4.71 -6.64 7.94
C VAL A 49 -4.11 -6.92 9.32
N SER A 50 -3.16 -6.12 9.78
CA SER A 50 -2.58 -6.26 11.11
C SER A 50 -3.61 -5.97 12.21
N GLU A 51 -4.46 -4.93 12.05
CA GLU A 51 -5.58 -4.67 12.97
C GLU A 51 -6.51 -5.89 13.06
N ALA A 52 -6.93 -6.43 11.92
CA ALA A 52 -7.83 -7.59 11.87
C ALA A 52 -7.20 -8.87 12.44
N ALA A 53 -5.90 -9.03 12.30
CA ALA A 53 -5.12 -10.15 12.85
C ALA A 53 -4.76 -9.98 14.35
N GLY A 54 -4.98 -8.79 14.93
CA GLY A 54 -4.53 -8.46 16.29
C GLY A 54 -3.00 -8.46 16.42
N ALA A 55 -2.28 -8.09 15.36
CA ALA A 55 -0.83 -8.14 15.27
C ALA A 55 -0.21 -6.74 15.11
N GLU A 56 1.08 -6.62 15.43
CA GLU A 56 1.84 -5.40 15.13
C GLU A 56 2.01 -5.25 13.62
N GLN A 57 1.90 -4.01 13.12
CA GLN A 57 2.14 -3.69 11.72
C GLN A 57 3.59 -4.01 11.32
N GLU A 58 3.78 -4.54 10.12
CA GLU A 58 5.10 -4.78 9.54
C GLU A 58 5.90 -3.49 9.44
N TRP A 59 5.22 -2.36 9.25
CA TRP A 59 5.79 -1.01 9.21
C TRP A 59 6.68 -0.69 10.41
N THR A 60 6.27 -1.13 11.59
CA THR A 60 7.02 -0.95 12.85
C THR A 60 7.85 -2.16 13.22
N ALA A 61 7.31 -3.37 13.11
CA ALA A 61 7.98 -4.61 13.46
C ALA A 61 9.23 -4.89 12.59
N GLY A 62 9.17 -4.56 11.30
CA GLY A 62 10.27 -4.71 10.34
C GLY A 62 11.17 -3.48 10.21
N ASP A 63 11.02 -2.48 11.11
CA ASP A 63 11.76 -1.21 11.10
C ASP A 63 11.66 -0.43 9.77
N TRP A 64 10.59 -0.65 8.98
CA TRP A 64 10.40 0.04 7.72
C TRP A 64 10.23 1.55 7.92
N VAL A 65 9.58 1.96 9.00
CA VAL A 65 9.41 3.37 9.35
C VAL A 65 10.73 4.13 9.40
N THR A 66 11.77 3.54 9.99
CA THR A 66 13.12 4.13 10.05
C THR A 66 13.82 4.08 8.70
N ARG A 67 13.69 2.96 7.98
CA ARG A 67 14.33 2.77 6.67
C ARG A 67 13.79 3.72 5.60
N PHE A 68 12.49 4.02 5.63
CA PHE A 68 11.87 4.99 4.71
C PHE A 68 12.16 6.44 5.11
N ASP A 69 12.28 6.74 6.39
CA ASP A 69 12.52 8.09 6.94
C ASP A 69 11.64 9.17 6.28
N LEU A 70 10.34 8.88 6.11
CA LEU A 70 9.42 9.80 5.47
C LEU A 70 9.02 10.94 6.42
N PRO A 71 8.78 12.15 5.88
CA PRO A 71 8.40 13.32 6.68
C PRO A 71 6.90 13.30 7.05
N TYR A 72 6.39 12.14 7.42
CA TYR A 72 5.02 11.89 7.82
C TYR A 72 4.93 11.48 9.29
N ALA A 73 3.74 11.51 9.87
CA ALA A 73 3.54 10.93 11.20
C ALA A 73 3.91 9.43 11.18
N ARG A 74 4.48 8.92 12.28
CA ARG A 74 5.03 7.57 12.36
C ARG A 74 4.10 6.46 11.83
N LEU A 75 2.79 6.58 12.12
CA LEU A 75 1.79 5.60 11.70
C LEU A 75 0.91 6.08 10.54
N ALA A 76 1.30 7.16 9.85
CA ALA A 76 0.54 7.61 8.69
C ALA A 76 0.45 6.52 7.64
N THR A 77 -0.75 6.37 7.08
CA THR A 77 -1.01 5.49 5.93
C THR A 77 -1.06 6.26 4.62
N GLY A 78 -1.15 7.59 4.66
CA GLY A 78 -1.38 8.44 3.50
C GLY A 78 -2.85 8.80 3.30
N TYR A 79 -3.77 8.15 4.02
CA TYR A 79 -5.18 8.49 3.94
C TYR A 79 -5.41 9.96 4.32
N GLY A 80 -6.11 10.70 3.45
CA GLY A 80 -6.38 12.12 3.65
C GLY A 80 -5.18 13.05 3.45
N HIS A 81 -4.05 12.57 2.91
CA HIS A 81 -2.94 13.44 2.58
C HIS A 81 -3.32 14.51 1.56
N SER A 82 -3.02 15.75 1.88
CA SER A 82 -3.10 16.86 0.93
C SER A 82 -2.01 16.75 -0.15
N ASN A 83 -2.22 17.43 -1.29
CA ASN A 83 -1.22 17.51 -2.37
C ASN A 83 0.17 17.97 -1.88
N ARG A 84 0.20 18.84 -0.85
CA ARG A 84 1.45 19.30 -0.23
C ARG A 84 2.14 18.19 0.57
N GLN A 85 1.39 17.30 1.20
CA GLN A 85 1.95 16.15 1.90
C GLN A 85 2.44 15.10 0.91
N VAL A 86 1.65 14.78 -0.12
CA VAL A 86 2.09 13.88 -1.21
C VAL A 86 3.41 14.35 -1.83
N ALA A 87 3.54 15.66 -2.11
CA ALA A 87 4.76 16.26 -2.65
C ALA A 87 5.99 16.16 -1.74
N ARG A 88 5.84 15.78 -0.47
CA ARG A 88 6.93 15.57 0.48
C ARG A 88 7.46 14.13 0.48
N MET A 89 6.92 13.25 -0.37
CA MET A 89 7.46 11.90 -0.54
C MET A 89 8.94 11.99 -0.91
N ARG A 90 9.79 11.36 -0.10
CA ARG A 90 11.23 11.32 -0.38
C ARG A 90 11.52 10.33 -1.49
N ALA A 91 12.57 10.62 -2.24
CA ALA A 91 13.12 9.68 -3.21
C ALA A 91 13.74 8.50 -2.48
N VAL A 92 13.11 7.33 -2.59
CA VAL A 92 13.57 6.07 -2.01
C VAL A 92 13.91 5.08 -3.11
N PRO A 93 14.83 4.13 -2.88
CA PRO A 93 15.08 3.05 -3.84
C PRO A 93 13.83 2.21 -4.08
N GLY A 94 13.58 1.79 -5.33
CA GLY A 94 12.46 0.89 -5.67
C GLY A 94 12.47 -0.41 -4.85
N ALA A 95 13.66 -0.96 -4.58
CA ALA A 95 13.82 -2.13 -3.72
C ALA A 95 13.31 -1.94 -2.27
N LEU A 96 13.24 -0.70 -1.78
CA LEU A 96 12.65 -0.42 -0.47
C LEU A 96 11.12 -0.53 -0.52
N LEU A 97 10.50 -0.03 -1.60
CA LEU A 97 9.06 -0.14 -1.83
C LEU A 97 8.61 -1.59 -2.01
N THR A 98 9.27 -2.31 -2.92
CA THR A 98 8.93 -3.72 -3.19
C THR A 98 9.23 -4.61 -1.98
N GLY A 99 10.35 -4.39 -1.28
CA GLY A 99 10.71 -5.15 -0.08
C GLY A 99 9.70 -4.99 1.06
N TYR A 100 9.20 -3.78 1.28
CA TYR A 100 8.14 -3.55 2.27
C TYR A 100 6.84 -4.22 1.84
N HIS A 101 6.43 -4.08 0.58
CA HIS A 101 5.24 -4.75 0.08
C HIS A 101 5.33 -6.27 0.17
N ASP A 102 6.49 -6.86 -0.15
CA ASP A 102 6.73 -8.30 -0.04
C ASP A 102 6.57 -8.80 1.40
N ALA A 103 7.09 -8.05 2.37
CA ALA A 103 6.95 -8.39 3.79
C ALA A 103 5.49 -8.34 4.25
N VAL A 104 4.75 -7.29 3.88
CA VAL A 104 3.32 -7.16 4.19
C VAL A 104 2.50 -8.25 3.48
N HIS A 105 2.78 -8.52 2.20
CA HIS A 105 2.13 -9.58 1.44
C HIS A 105 2.33 -10.95 2.09
N ALA A 106 3.53 -11.27 2.54
CA ALA A 106 3.82 -12.56 3.19
C ALA A 106 2.95 -12.75 4.45
N ARG A 107 2.86 -11.73 5.30
CA ARG A 107 2.00 -11.76 6.50
C ARG A 107 0.52 -11.82 6.17
N THR A 108 0.09 -11.07 5.14
CA THR A 108 -1.30 -11.11 4.66
C THR A 108 -1.68 -12.52 4.20
N VAL A 109 -0.83 -13.16 3.40
CA VAL A 109 -1.06 -14.53 2.90
C VAL A 109 -1.06 -15.54 4.04
N GLU A 110 -0.17 -15.41 5.02
CA GLU A 110 -0.15 -16.26 6.22
C GLU A 110 -1.46 -16.13 6.99
N PHE A 111 -1.90 -14.91 7.28
CA PHE A 111 -3.16 -14.64 7.97
C PHE A 111 -4.36 -15.23 7.21
N VAL A 112 -4.50 -14.92 5.92
CA VAL A 112 -5.65 -15.36 5.11
C VAL A 112 -5.70 -16.88 4.95
N ARG A 113 -4.55 -17.56 4.93
CA ARG A 113 -4.51 -19.04 4.90
C ARG A 113 -5.07 -19.70 6.15
N GLY A 114 -4.97 -19.04 7.28
CA GLY A 114 -5.47 -19.53 8.55
C GLY A 114 -6.98 -19.33 8.76
N LEU A 115 -7.65 -18.60 7.87
CA LEU A 115 -9.07 -18.28 8.00
C LEU A 115 -9.96 -19.41 7.43
N ASP A 116 -11.10 -19.61 8.08
CA ASP A 116 -12.22 -20.38 7.53
C ASP A 116 -13.41 -19.47 7.13
N GLY A 117 -14.52 -20.08 6.70
CA GLY A 117 -15.68 -19.32 6.24
C GLY A 117 -16.36 -18.52 7.35
N ASP A 118 -16.37 -19.05 8.56
CA ASP A 118 -17.03 -18.40 9.72
C ASP A 118 -16.22 -17.18 10.19
N ASP A 119 -14.89 -17.22 10.06
CA ASP A 119 -14.02 -16.10 10.36
C ASP A 119 -14.37 -14.84 9.56
N LEU A 120 -14.82 -15.00 8.31
CA LEU A 120 -15.17 -13.87 7.44
C LEU A 120 -16.36 -13.05 7.95
N GLU A 121 -17.22 -13.65 8.77
CA GLU A 121 -18.38 -12.97 9.39
C GLU A 121 -18.00 -12.24 10.67
N ARG A 122 -16.80 -12.45 11.22
CA ARG A 122 -16.33 -11.80 12.45
C ARG A 122 -16.28 -10.28 12.26
N ILE A 123 -16.93 -9.53 13.18
CA ILE A 123 -16.86 -8.07 13.19
C ILE A 123 -15.43 -7.62 13.55
N VAL A 124 -14.86 -6.76 12.73
CA VAL A 124 -13.52 -6.18 12.91
C VAL A 124 -13.55 -4.66 13.10
N ASP A 125 -14.70 -4.01 12.84
CA ASP A 125 -14.85 -2.57 13.05
C ASP A 125 -16.31 -2.20 13.33
N GLU A 126 -16.60 -1.78 14.55
CA GLU A 126 -17.94 -1.36 15.00
C GLU A 126 -18.22 0.14 14.80
N ARG A 127 -17.23 0.91 14.32
CA ARG A 127 -17.39 2.37 14.10
C ARG A 127 -18.30 2.72 12.94
N TRP A 128 -18.67 1.72 12.12
CA TRP A 128 -19.53 1.86 10.95
C TRP A 128 -20.91 1.23 11.18
N SER A 129 -21.92 1.71 10.43
CA SER A 129 -23.26 1.12 10.40
C SER A 129 -23.63 0.81 8.93
N PRO A 130 -23.75 -0.47 8.55
CA PRO A 130 -23.52 -1.68 9.38
C PRO A 130 -22.03 -1.81 9.80
N ALA A 131 -21.81 -2.58 10.88
CA ALA A 131 -20.47 -2.91 11.34
C ALA A 131 -19.69 -3.70 10.26
N VAL A 132 -18.38 -3.50 10.20
CA VAL A 132 -17.53 -4.10 9.15
C VAL A 132 -17.11 -5.50 9.57
N THR A 133 -17.44 -6.51 8.75
CA THR A 133 -16.93 -7.86 8.92
C THR A 133 -15.51 -8.01 8.35
N LEU A 134 -14.82 -9.08 8.74
CA LEU A 134 -13.50 -9.40 8.18
C LEU A 134 -13.55 -9.57 6.67
N GLY A 135 -14.57 -10.23 6.14
CA GLY A 135 -14.77 -10.40 4.71
C GLY A 135 -14.87 -9.04 3.99
N VAL A 136 -15.68 -8.12 4.52
CA VAL A 136 -15.81 -6.76 3.98
C VAL A 136 -14.47 -6.02 4.06
N ARG A 137 -13.74 -6.14 5.18
CA ARG A 137 -12.42 -5.51 5.34
C ARG A 137 -11.43 -5.99 4.29
N LEU A 138 -11.32 -7.30 4.08
CA LEU A 138 -10.41 -7.88 3.07
C LEU A 138 -10.76 -7.45 1.65
N VAL A 139 -12.05 -7.39 1.31
CA VAL A 139 -12.49 -6.87 -0.01
C VAL A 139 -12.17 -5.39 -0.16
N SER A 140 -12.35 -4.58 0.91
CA SER A 140 -12.00 -3.16 0.89
C SER A 140 -10.51 -2.92 0.65
N VAL A 141 -9.65 -3.70 1.31
CA VAL A 141 -8.18 -3.64 1.11
C VAL A 141 -7.83 -4.01 -0.34
N LEU A 142 -8.37 -5.12 -0.86
CA LEU A 142 -8.14 -5.51 -2.25
C LEU A 142 -8.59 -4.43 -3.26
N ALA A 143 -9.74 -3.80 -3.01
CA ALA A 143 -10.26 -2.74 -3.87
C ALA A 143 -9.36 -1.50 -3.84
N ASP A 144 -8.86 -1.10 -2.67
CA ASP A 144 -7.93 0.01 -2.49
C ASP A 144 -6.60 -0.25 -3.21
N ASP A 145 -6.01 -1.42 -2.96
CA ASP A 145 -4.73 -1.83 -3.56
C ASP A 145 -4.81 -1.86 -5.10
N LEU A 146 -5.86 -2.45 -5.66
CA LEU A 146 -6.06 -2.54 -7.12
C LEU A 146 -6.23 -1.15 -7.75
N GLN A 147 -6.96 -0.24 -7.10
CA GLN A 147 -7.12 1.13 -7.58
C GLN A 147 -5.77 1.85 -7.61
N HIS A 148 -5.00 1.75 -6.53
CA HIS A 148 -3.75 2.49 -6.40
C HIS A 148 -2.61 1.90 -7.24
N VAL A 149 -2.51 0.58 -7.39
CA VAL A 149 -1.52 0.00 -8.30
C VAL A 149 -1.87 0.30 -9.76
N GLY A 150 -3.17 0.32 -10.12
CA GLY A 150 -3.61 0.76 -11.45
C GLY A 150 -3.29 2.23 -11.73
N GLN A 151 -3.45 3.11 -10.74
CA GLN A 151 -3.02 4.51 -10.82
C GLN A 151 -1.50 4.61 -11.00
N ALA A 152 -0.71 3.82 -10.27
CA ALA A 152 0.74 3.80 -10.39
C ALA A 152 1.19 3.37 -11.79
N ALA A 153 0.55 2.34 -12.35
CA ALA A 153 0.80 1.88 -13.73
C ALA A 153 0.48 2.99 -14.77
N PHE A 154 -0.63 3.70 -14.58
CA PHE A 154 -1.00 4.82 -15.43
C PHE A 154 0.03 5.96 -15.36
N VAL A 155 0.42 6.39 -14.15
CA VAL A 155 1.43 7.45 -13.93
C VAL A 155 2.75 7.06 -14.58
N ARG A 156 3.25 5.83 -14.34
CA ARG A 156 4.45 5.30 -15.00
C ARG A 156 4.36 5.40 -16.52
N GLY A 157 3.23 4.97 -17.09
CA GLY A 157 3.02 5.01 -18.53
C GLY A 157 3.00 6.45 -19.10
N VAL A 158 2.50 7.42 -18.36
CA VAL A 158 2.55 8.84 -18.78
C VAL A 158 3.98 9.36 -18.74
N LEU A 159 4.69 9.17 -17.61
CA LEU A 159 6.09 9.64 -17.45
C LEU A 159 7.01 9.06 -18.53
N ALA A 160 6.88 7.77 -18.85
CA ALA A 160 7.66 7.12 -19.90
C ALA A 160 7.46 7.75 -21.31
N ARG A 161 6.29 8.33 -21.58
CA ARG A 161 5.98 8.96 -22.87
C ARG A 161 6.35 10.45 -22.91
N THR A 162 6.39 11.12 -21.76
CA THR A 162 6.68 12.55 -21.67
C THR A 162 8.15 12.86 -21.44
N GLY A 163 9.00 11.86 -21.22
CA GLY A 163 10.45 12.02 -21.02
C GLY A 163 10.79 12.74 -19.71
N SER A 164 9.92 12.63 -18.74
CA SER A 164 10.05 13.31 -17.43
C SER A 164 10.74 12.41 -16.43
#